data_cb4064a97cfacb806ac32636c22ad855
#
_entry.id   cb4064a97cfacb806ac32636c22ad855
#
_cell.length_a   1.000
_cell.length_b   1.000
_cell.length_c   1.000
_cell.angle_alpha   90.00
_cell.angle_beta   90.00
_cell.angle_gamma   90.00
#
_symmetry.space_group_name_H-M   'P 1'
#
loop_
_entity.id
_entity.type
_entity.pdbx_description
1 polymer ?
#
loop_
_entity_poly.entity_id
_entity_poly.type
_entity_poly.pdbx_seq_one_letter_code
_entity_poly.pdbx_strand_id
1 'polypeptide(L)'
;MKLAVYEVLQRKPDLILSGVNHGLNSSTNVLYSGTMSAAVEGAMEHIPSIGFSYGDFDLDADFSASMYVAKQVIPQVLNHGLPKGVCLNVNIPKGPAEALKGIEVCRQAYAFWEDRFDKRLDQYGRPYYWLTGTFDSREDATDTDLHFLDQGFATIVPTQFDLTAHETIASLKKIF
;
A
#
# COMPACT_ATOMS: atom_id res chain seq x y z
N MET A 1 7.22 11.15 -9.76
CA MET A 1 7.96 10.02 -10.33
C MET A 1 8.39 10.31 -11.77
N LYS A 2 7.50 10.61 -12.73
CA LYS A 2 7.84 10.89 -14.14
C LYS A 2 8.94 11.92 -14.33
N LEU A 3 8.85 13.08 -13.69
CA LEU A 3 9.89 14.11 -13.75
C LEU A 3 11.28 13.56 -13.36
N ALA A 4 11.33 12.74 -12.29
CA ALA A 4 12.59 12.15 -11.85
C ALA A 4 13.19 11.19 -12.90
N VAL A 5 12.36 10.35 -13.52
CA VAL A 5 12.83 9.38 -14.52
C VAL A 5 13.23 10.04 -15.83
N TYR A 6 12.40 10.95 -16.35
CA TYR A 6 12.59 11.49 -17.70
C TYR A 6 13.53 12.68 -17.76
N GLU A 7 13.51 13.55 -16.75
CA GLU A 7 14.27 14.80 -16.78
C GLU A 7 15.51 14.77 -15.87
N VAL A 8 15.42 14.14 -14.69
CA VAL A 8 16.52 14.16 -13.72
C VAL A 8 17.50 13.02 -13.99
N LEU A 9 17.01 11.78 -14.06
CA LEU A 9 17.86 10.61 -14.29
C LEU A 9 18.20 10.42 -15.77
N GLN A 10 17.30 10.81 -16.66
CA GLN A 10 17.40 10.62 -18.12
C GLN A 10 17.66 9.15 -18.52
N ARG A 11 17.26 8.22 -17.67
CA ARG A 11 17.32 6.77 -17.90
C ARG A 11 16.28 6.07 -17.02
N LYS A 12 15.89 4.86 -17.38
CA LYS A 12 15.09 4.01 -16.50
C LYS A 12 15.95 3.50 -15.36
N PRO A 13 15.53 3.68 -14.10
CA PRO A 13 16.17 3.02 -12.98
C PRO A 13 15.86 1.52 -12.97
N ASP A 14 16.69 0.74 -12.28
CA ASP A 14 16.51 -0.70 -12.15
C ASP A 14 15.36 -1.05 -11.18
N LEU A 15 15.05 -0.14 -10.25
CA LEU A 15 14.03 -0.28 -9.23
C LEU A 15 13.53 1.09 -8.77
N ILE A 16 12.24 1.18 -8.47
CA ILE A 16 11.63 2.32 -7.77
C ILE A 16 11.22 1.88 -6.37
N LEU A 17 11.67 2.63 -5.36
CA LEU A 17 11.26 2.49 -3.97
C LEU A 17 10.48 3.75 -3.56
N SER A 18 9.30 3.56 -2.99
CA SER A 18 8.47 4.63 -2.46
C SER A 18 8.19 4.41 -0.97
N GLY A 19 8.36 5.45 -0.18
CA GLY A 19 8.24 5.37 1.28
C GLY A 19 9.62 5.36 1.96
N VAL A 20 9.74 4.95 3.20
CA VAL A 20 8.72 4.34 4.06
C VAL A 20 7.81 5.45 4.60
N ASN A 21 6.50 5.33 4.45
CA ASN A 21 5.59 6.29 5.06
C ASN A 21 5.07 5.80 6.42
N HIS A 22 4.68 6.75 7.27
CA HIS A 22 3.93 6.47 8.48
C HIS A 22 2.48 6.10 8.14
N GLY A 23 1.97 5.03 8.78
CA GLY A 23 0.65 4.47 8.53
C GLY A 23 0.63 3.40 7.43
N LEU A 24 -0.20 2.40 7.64
CA LEU A 24 -0.36 1.27 6.71
C LEU A 24 -1.19 1.69 5.48
N ASN A 25 -0.82 1.14 4.33
CA ASN A 25 -1.58 1.21 3.09
C ASN A 25 -2.20 -0.16 2.75
N SER A 26 -2.61 -0.88 3.79
CA SER A 26 -3.29 -2.17 3.68
C SER A 26 -4.73 -2.02 3.22
N SER A 27 -5.32 -3.10 2.71
CA SER A 27 -6.69 -3.12 2.23
C SER A 27 -6.98 -2.03 1.19
N THR A 28 -8.16 -1.43 1.21
CA THR A 28 -8.57 -0.36 0.28
C THR A 28 -7.82 0.97 0.47
N ASN A 29 -7.04 1.14 1.56
CA ASN A 29 -6.20 2.32 1.74
C ASN A 29 -5.16 2.49 0.62
N VAL A 30 -4.80 1.41 -0.07
CA VAL A 30 -3.92 1.44 -1.25
C VAL A 30 -4.41 2.43 -2.32
N LEU A 31 -5.74 2.59 -2.49
CA LEU A 31 -6.35 3.47 -3.49
C LEU A 31 -6.13 4.97 -3.19
N TYR A 32 -5.89 5.33 -1.93
CA TYR A 32 -5.70 6.70 -1.48
C TYR A 32 -4.23 7.03 -1.20
N SER A 33 -3.34 6.05 -1.39
CA SER A 33 -1.94 6.15 -1.00
C SER A 33 -1.07 6.86 -2.03
N GLY A 34 -0.44 7.96 -1.61
CA GLY A 34 0.60 8.62 -2.41
C GLY A 34 1.84 7.74 -2.58
N THR A 35 2.19 6.94 -1.56
CA THR A 35 3.29 5.97 -1.60
C THR A 35 3.04 4.92 -2.67
N MET A 36 1.85 4.34 -2.68
CA MET A 36 1.49 3.33 -3.67
C MET A 36 1.29 3.93 -5.06
N SER A 37 0.78 5.16 -5.17
CA SER A 37 0.67 5.85 -6.46
C SER A 37 2.02 5.96 -7.18
N ALA A 38 3.11 6.21 -6.44
CA ALA A 38 4.44 6.26 -7.03
C ALA A 38 4.94 4.87 -7.48
N ALA A 39 4.64 3.81 -6.73
CA ALA A 39 4.99 2.43 -7.11
C ALA A 39 4.16 1.95 -8.32
N VAL A 40 2.86 2.25 -8.33
CA VAL A 40 1.95 1.95 -9.46
C VAL A 40 2.41 2.68 -10.72
N GLU A 41 2.79 3.95 -10.63
CA GLU A 41 3.35 4.70 -11.77
C GLU A 41 4.61 4.04 -12.32
N GLY A 42 5.49 3.51 -11.42
CA GLY A 42 6.66 2.74 -11.85
C GLY A 42 6.29 1.47 -12.60
N ALA A 43 5.28 0.73 -12.12
CA ALA A 43 4.78 -0.47 -12.80
C ALA A 43 4.19 -0.16 -14.19
N MET A 44 3.50 0.99 -14.36
CA MET A 44 3.02 1.48 -15.65
C MET A 44 4.18 1.78 -16.62
N GLU A 45 5.30 2.27 -16.12
CA GLU A 45 6.53 2.51 -16.88
C GLU A 45 7.39 1.24 -17.09
N HIS A 46 6.89 0.08 -16.69
CA HIS A 46 7.60 -1.20 -16.73
C HIS A 46 8.93 -1.19 -15.96
N ILE A 47 8.94 -0.52 -14.83
CA ILE A 47 10.05 -0.51 -13.87
C ILE A 47 9.60 -1.27 -12.62
N PRO A 48 10.34 -2.28 -12.14
CA PRO A 48 10.05 -2.93 -10.87
C PRO A 48 9.86 -1.88 -9.77
N SER A 49 8.80 -1.99 -8.97
CA SER A 49 8.46 -0.93 -8.02
C SER A 49 7.89 -1.49 -6.74
N ILE A 50 8.27 -0.89 -5.61
CA ILE A 50 7.83 -1.29 -4.27
C ILE A 50 7.41 -0.05 -3.49
N GLY A 51 6.22 -0.11 -2.88
CA GLY A 51 5.79 0.84 -1.87
C GLY A 51 5.92 0.24 -0.48
N PHE A 52 6.60 0.92 0.44
CA PHE A 52 6.79 0.50 1.83
C PHE A 52 5.99 1.40 2.77
N SER A 53 5.27 0.79 3.71
CA SER A 53 4.44 1.47 4.70
C SER A 53 4.64 0.84 6.08
N TYR A 54 4.78 1.68 7.09
CA TYR A 54 5.02 1.26 8.47
C TYR A 54 3.87 1.66 9.38
N GLY A 55 3.38 0.73 10.18
CA GLY A 55 2.18 0.87 11.01
C GLY A 55 2.35 1.74 12.24
N ASP A 56 3.27 2.72 12.23
CA ASP A 56 3.47 3.68 13.29
C ASP A 56 3.35 5.11 12.77
N PHE A 57 2.71 5.98 13.55
CA PHE A 57 2.51 7.40 13.26
C PHE A 57 3.41 8.31 14.10
N ASP A 58 4.21 7.73 15.02
CA ASP A 58 5.10 8.51 15.87
C ASP A 58 6.22 9.13 15.03
N LEU A 59 6.57 10.39 15.30
CA LEU A 59 7.69 11.06 14.64
C LEU A 59 9.04 10.41 14.96
N ASP A 60 9.15 9.82 16.15
CA ASP A 60 10.33 9.12 16.63
C ASP A 60 10.23 7.60 16.45
N ALA A 61 9.43 7.13 15.48
CA ALA A 61 9.19 5.73 15.21
C ALA A 61 10.50 4.96 14.93
N ASP A 62 10.62 3.75 15.47
CA ASP A 62 11.72 2.83 15.17
C ASP A 62 11.50 2.11 13.83
N PHE A 63 12.26 2.48 12.81
CA PHE A 63 12.21 1.85 11.49
C PHE A 63 13.05 0.57 11.35
N SER A 64 13.55 -0.02 12.43
CA SER A 64 14.38 -1.24 12.39
C SER A 64 13.69 -2.39 11.67
N ALA A 65 12.38 -2.60 11.92
CA ALA A 65 11.56 -3.59 11.23
C ALA A 65 11.45 -3.28 9.73
N SER A 66 11.25 -2.02 9.36
CA SER A 66 11.17 -1.60 7.95
C SER A 66 12.50 -1.81 7.23
N MET A 67 13.62 -1.51 7.87
CA MET A 67 14.95 -1.77 7.32
C MET A 67 15.21 -3.28 7.16
N TYR A 68 14.77 -4.10 8.11
CA TYR A 68 14.89 -5.56 8.02
C TYR A 68 14.13 -6.09 6.82
N VAL A 69 12.84 -5.73 6.68
CA VAL A 69 11.98 -6.17 5.58
C VAL A 69 12.53 -5.68 4.23
N ALA A 70 12.95 -4.42 4.12
CA ALA A 70 13.52 -3.88 2.90
C ALA A 70 14.77 -4.65 2.45
N LYS A 71 15.67 -5.01 3.37
CA LYS A 71 16.88 -5.82 3.09
C LYS A 71 16.54 -7.24 2.60
N GLN A 72 15.38 -7.78 2.96
CA GLN A 72 14.92 -9.09 2.46
C GLN A 72 14.25 -8.97 1.08
N VAL A 73 13.38 -7.97 0.89
CA VAL A 73 12.52 -7.87 -0.30
C VAL A 73 13.27 -7.27 -1.50
N ILE A 74 14.06 -6.21 -1.30
CA ILE A 74 14.71 -5.47 -2.39
C ILE A 74 15.61 -6.38 -3.24
N PRO A 75 16.54 -7.18 -2.67
CA PRO A 75 17.39 -8.05 -3.46
C PRO A 75 16.62 -9.09 -4.27
N GLN A 76 15.50 -9.59 -3.75
CA GLN A 76 14.67 -10.56 -4.46
C GLN A 76 14.03 -9.93 -5.71
N VAL A 77 13.53 -8.69 -5.57
CA VAL A 77 12.94 -7.97 -6.71
C VAL A 77 14.01 -7.61 -7.75
N LEU A 78 15.20 -7.19 -7.32
CA LEU A 78 16.31 -6.91 -8.25
C LEU A 78 16.78 -8.14 -9.01
N ASN A 79 16.81 -9.31 -8.35
CA ASN A 79 17.32 -10.54 -8.94
C ASN A 79 16.29 -11.23 -9.86
N HIS A 80 15.00 -11.18 -9.51
CA HIS A 80 13.94 -11.92 -10.18
C HIS A 80 13.02 -11.05 -11.03
N GLY A 81 13.02 -9.72 -10.81
CA GLY A 81 12.06 -8.79 -11.41
C GLY A 81 10.65 -8.97 -10.85
N LEU A 82 9.71 -8.27 -11.48
CA LEU A 82 8.27 -8.40 -11.21
C LEU A 82 7.52 -8.62 -12.55
N PRO A 83 6.35 -9.27 -12.52
CA PRO A 83 5.49 -9.34 -13.69
C PRO A 83 5.15 -7.94 -14.21
N LYS A 84 4.94 -7.81 -15.54
CA LYS A 84 4.59 -6.54 -16.15
C LYS A 84 3.31 -5.96 -15.53
N GLY A 85 3.36 -4.68 -15.17
CA GLY A 85 2.22 -3.97 -14.61
C GLY A 85 1.96 -4.24 -13.13
N VAL A 86 2.83 -5.03 -12.46
CA VAL A 86 2.73 -5.33 -11.04
C VAL A 86 3.79 -4.56 -10.26
N CYS A 87 3.39 -3.98 -9.14
CA CYS A 87 4.25 -3.48 -8.08
C CYS A 87 3.95 -4.21 -6.76
N LEU A 88 4.78 -4.03 -5.75
CA LEU A 88 4.56 -4.60 -4.44
C LEU A 88 4.08 -3.53 -3.45
N ASN A 89 2.99 -3.81 -2.75
CA ASN A 89 2.54 -3.08 -1.58
C ASN A 89 3.03 -3.80 -0.33
N VAL A 90 4.06 -3.26 0.31
CA VAL A 90 4.69 -3.85 1.48
C VAL A 90 4.28 -3.08 2.71
N ASN A 91 3.57 -3.75 3.62
CA ASN A 91 3.14 -3.17 4.88
C ASN A 91 3.83 -3.86 6.04
N ILE A 92 4.35 -3.07 6.98
CA ILE A 92 5.13 -3.55 8.14
C ILE A 92 4.38 -3.13 9.40
N PRO A 93 4.02 -4.08 10.30
CA PRO A 93 3.35 -3.77 11.55
C PRO A 93 4.28 -2.98 12.48
N LYS A 94 3.71 -2.19 13.38
CA LYS A 94 4.44 -1.46 14.42
C LYS A 94 5.22 -2.41 15.32
N GLY A 95 6.48 -2.10 15.59
CA GLY A 95 7.35 -2.82 16.51
C GLY A 95 8.78 -2.96 16.01
N PRO A 96 9.70 -3.45 16.85
CA PRO A 96 11.08 -3.69 16.46
C PRO A 96 11.21 -4.90 15.54
N ALA A 97 12.35 -5.02 14.85
CA ALA A 97 12.59 -6.10 13.89
C ALA A 97 12.46 -7.50 14.51
N GLU A 98 12.84 -7.65 15.78
CA GLU A 98 12.80 -8.91 16.52
C GLU A 98 11.37 -9.37 16.84
N ALA A 99 10.40 -8.46 16.81
CA ALA A 99 8.98 -8.77 17.02
C ALA A 99 8.28 -9.27 15.75
N LEU A 100 8.89 -9.09 14.57
CA LEU A 100 8.34 -9.61 13.33
C LEU A 100 8.37 -11.13 13.29
N LYS A 101 7.23 -11.74 12.99
CA LYS A 101 7.13 -13.21 12.85
C LYS A 101 7.56 -13.70 11.47
N GLY A 102 7.71 -12.81 10.50
CA GLY A 102 8.12 -13.12 9.14
C GLY A 102 7.52 -12.17 8.12
N ILE A 103 7.57 -12.58 6.86
CA ILE A 103 7.02 -11.84 5.72
C ILE A 103 6.07 -12.80 4.97
N GLU A 104 4.82 -12.36 4.76
CA GLU A 104 3.79 -13.15 4.06
C GLU A 104 3.36 -12.47 2.77
N VAL A 105 3.24 -13.26 1.70
CA VAL A 105 2.62 -12.83 0.45
C VAL A 105 1.14 -13.18 0.50
N CYS A 106 0.28 -12.18 0.39
CA CYS A 106 -1.15 -12.34 0.60
C CYS A 106 -1.96 -11.44 -0.33
N ARG A 107 -3.27 -11.58 -0.28
CA ARG A 107 -4.18 -10.70 -1.00
C ARG A 107 -4.57 -9.48 -0.16
N GLN A 108 -5.06 -8.46 -0.83
CA GLN A 108 -5.70 -7.31 -0.22
C GLN A 108 -6.97 -7.74 0.51
N ALA A 109 -7.18 -7.26 1.74
CA ALA A 109 -8.41 -7.47 2.49
C ALA A 109 -9.57 -6.65 1.91
N TYR A 110 -10.79 -7.13 2.12
CA TYR A 110 -12.00 -6.36 1.88
C TYR A 110 -12.38 -5.60 3.14
N ALA A 111 -11.80 -4.41 3.30
CA ALA A 111 -12.05 -3.52 4.42
C ALA A 111 -12.02 -2.06 3.95
N PHE A 112 -12.75 -1.19 4.60
CA PHE A 112 -12.80 0.23 4.30
C PHE A 112 -13.22 1.07 5.50
N TRP A 113 -13.03 2.38 5.41
CA TRP A 113 -13.47 3.32 6.42
C TRP A 113 -14.98 3.53 6.35
N GLU A 114 -15.65 3.42 7.49
CA GLU A 114 -16.99 3.98 7.68
C GLU A 114 -16.85 5.44 8.06
N ASP A 115 -16.83 6.28 7.04
CA ASP A 115 -16.62 7.71 7.20
C ASP A 115 -17.79 8.39 7.92
N ARG A 116 -17.45 9.28 8.85
CA ARG A 116 -18.39 10.17 9.54
C ARG A 116 -17.86 11.60 9.49
N PHE A 117 -18.76 12.56 9.52
CA PHE A 117 -18.41 13.97 9.49
C PHE A 117 -18.95 14.65 10.73
N ASP A 118 -18.04 15.14 11.59
CA ASP A 118 -18.39 16.02 12.70
C ASP A 118 -18.49 17.46 12.19
N LYS A 119 -19.68 18.03 12.22
CA LYS A 119 -19.89 19.44 11.91
C LYS A 119 -19.45 20.29 13.09
N ARG A 120 -18.53 21.21 12.87
CA ARG A 120 -18.02 22.17 13.86
C ARG A 120 -18.12 23.60 13.31
N LEU A 121 -17.96 24.59 14.19
CA LEU A 121 -17.88 25.98 13.80
C LEU A 121 -16.50 26.53 14.11
N ASP A 122 -15.96 27.34 13.20
CA ASP A 122 -14.74 28.10 13.46
C ASP A 122 -15.02 29.33 14.38
N GLN A 123 -13.97 30.07 14.72
CA GLN A 123 -14.09 31.26 15.58
C GLN A 123 -14.97 32.40 15.00
N TYR A 124 -15.30 32.31 13.70
CA TYR A 124 -16.17 33.27 12.98
C TYR A 124 -17.58 32.74 12.76
N GLY A 125 -17.93 31.57 13.34
CA GLY A 125 -19.24 30.94 13.20
C GLY A 125 -19.44 30.23 11.86
N ARG A 126 -18.39 30.01 11.05
CA ARG A 126 -18.48 29.32 9.77
C ARG A 126 -18.38 27.82 9.98
N PRO A 127 -19.24 27.00 9.35
CA PRO A 127 -19.20 25.56 9.49
C PRO A 127 -17.97 24.98 8.77
N TYR A 128 -17.31 24.02 9.43
CA TYR A 128 -16.37 23.10 8.82
C TYR A 128 -16.70 21.67 9.27
N TYR A 129 -16.24 20.70 8.50
CA TYR A 129 -16.52 19.30 8.75
C TYR A 129 -15.20 18.57 9.04
N TRP A 130 -15.15 17.92 10.19
CA TRP A 130 -14.01 17.08 10.55
C TRP A 130 -14.30 15.65 10.14
N LEU A 131 -13.48 15.09 9.23
CA LEU A 131 -13.60 13.70 8.82
C LEU A 131 -13.13 12.81 9.96
N THR A 132 -13.99 11.89 10.36
CA THR A 132 -13.74 10.82 11.33
C THR A 132 -14.25 9.50 10.75
N GLY A 133 -14.04 8.40 11.45
CA GLY A 133 -14.56 7.11 11.01
C GLY A 133 -13.91 5.97 11.76
N THR A 134 -14.38 4.78 11.47
CA THR A 134 -13.81 3.51 11.94
C THR A 134 -13.39 2.69 10.73
N PHE A 135 -12.18 2.14 10.77
CA PHE A 135 -11.76 1.18 9.76
C PHE A 135 -12.28 -0.20 10.13
N ASP A 136 -13.01 -0.83 9.23
CA ASP A 136 -13.71 -2.06 9.52
C ASP A 136 -13.50 -3.11 8.42
N SER A 137 -13.15 -4.33 8.83
CA SER A 137 -13.07 -5.49 7.94
C SER A 137 -14.46 -6.03 7.65
N ARG A 138 -14.72 -6.32 6.37
CA ARG A 138 -15.99 -6.90 5.92
C ARG A 138 -15.89 -8.39 5.64
N GLU A 139 -14.80 -9.02 6.07
CA GLU A 139 -14.58 -10.45 5.91
C GLU A 139 -13.76 -11.01 7.08
N ASP A 140 -13.95 -12.29 7.36
CA ASP A 140 -13.19 -13.04 8.37
C ASP A 140 -12.13 -13.95 7.73
N ALA A 141 -11.57 -13.53 6.60
CA ALA A 141 -10.62 -14.32 5.84
C ALA A 141 -9.22 -14.26 6.46
N THR A 142 -8.50 -15.38 6.40
CA THR A 142 -7.18 -15.56 7.03
C THR A 142 -6.01 -15.47 6.05
N ASP A 143 -6.28 -15.15 4.78
CA ASP A 143 -5.29 -15.04 3.69
C ASP A 143 -5.04 -13.57 3.27
N THR A 144 -5.40 -12.61 4.13
CA THR A 144 -5.39 -11.19 3.82
C THR A 144 -4.26 -10.44 4.51
N ASP A 145 -3.93 -9.26 3.97
CA ASP A 145 -2.94 -8.36 4.55
C ASP A 145 -3.31 -7.92 5.98
N LEU A 146 -4.58 -7.63 6.26
CA LEU A 146 -5.02 -7.26 7.61
C LEU A 146 -4.82 -8.40 8.60
N HIS A 147 -5.19 -9.63 8.21
CA HIS A 147 -5.02 -10.79 9.07
C HIS A 147 -3.56 -11.01 9.45
N PHE A 148 -2.66 -11.02 8.47
CA PHE A 148 -1.24 -11.24 8.74
C PHE A 148 -0.58 -10.10 9.51
N LEU A 149 -0.95 -8.85 9.23
CA LEU A 149 -0.48 -7.68 9.99
C LEU A 149 -0.88 -7.78 11.47
N ASP A 150 -2.13 -8.17 11.76
CA ASP A 150 -2.62 -8.38 13.13
C ASP A 150 -1.86 -9.52 13.84
N GLN A 151 -1.45 -10.53 13.10
CA GLN A 151 -0.60 -11.61 13.61
C GLN A 151 0.87 -11.22 13.80
N GLY A 152 1.30 -10.02 13.38
CA GLY A 152 2.68 -9.53 13.51
C GLY A 152 3.61 -9.92 12.36
N PHE A 153 3.07 -10.26 11.20
CA PHE A 153 3.85 -10.44 9.98
C PHE A 153 3.90 -9.15 9.16
N ALA A 154 5.01 -8.91 8.49
CA ALA A 154 5.02 -7.97 7.38
C ALA A 154 4.31 -8.62 6.18
N THR A 155 3.60 -7.81 5.39
CA THR A 155 2.82 -8.32 4.25
C THR A 155 3.33 -7.79 2.93
N ILE A 156 3.24 -8.61 1.89
CA ILE A 156 3.49 -8.24 0.50
C ILE A 156 2.22 -8.53 -0.28
N VAL A 157 1.55 -7.48 -0.77
CA VAL A 157 0.41 -7.62 -1.66
C VAL A 157 0.84 -7.24 -3.08
N PRO A 158 0.85 -8.18 -4.04
CA PRO A 158 1.04 -7.85 -5.45
C PRO A 158 -0.09 -6.96 -5.93
N THR A 159 0.25 -5.75 -6.41
CA THR A 159 -0.71 -4.73 -6.77
C THR A 159 -0.52 -4.34 -8.23
N GLN A 160 -1.61 -4.14 -8.96
CA GLN A 160 -1.58 -3.74 -10.37
C GLN A 160 -2.49 -2.53 -10.61
N PHE A 161 -2.23 -1.82 -11.70
CA PHE A 161 -3.03 -0.64 -12.08
C PHE A 161 -4.31 -0.98 -12.85
N ASP A 162 -4.45 -2.18 -13.39
CA ASP A 162 -5.66 -2.61 -14.08
C ASP A 162 -6.77 -2.95 -13.06
N LEU A 163 -7.72 -2.04 -12.91
CA LEU A 163 -8.87 -2.19 -12.02
C LEU A 163 -10.08 -2.84 -12.71
N THR A 164 -9.91 -3.41 -13.90
CA THR A 164 -10.98 -4.07 -14.65
C THR A 164 -11.44 -5.34 -13.92
N ALA A 165 -12.72 -5.44 -13.65
CA ALA A 165 -13.32 -6.68 -13.15
C ALA A 165 -13.47 -7.70 -14.29
N HIS A 166 -12.36 -8.31 -14.71
CA HIS A 166 -12.27 -9.15 -15.90
C HIS A 166 -13.30 -10.27 -15.93
N GLU A 167 -13.59 -10.88 -14.79
CA GLU A 167 -14.55 -11.99 -14.67
C GLU A 167 -16.00 -11.57 -14.95
N THR A 168 -16.33 -10.27 -14.79
CA THR A 168 -17.69 -9.76 -15.02
C THR A 168 -17.96 -9.34 -16.46
N ILE A 169 -16.91 -9.19 -17.29
CA ILE A 169 -17.06 -8.73 -18.69
C ILE A 169 -18.01 -9.64 -19.47
N ALA A 170 -17.84 -10.96 -19.36
CA ALA A 170 -18.64 -11.91 -20.13
C ALA A 170 -20.13 -11.90 -19.75
N SER A 171 -20.45 -11.65 -18.46
CA SER A 171 -21.84 -11.52 -17.99
C SER A 171 -22.46 -10.21 -18.44
N LEU A 172 -21.72 -9.10 -18.34
CA LEU A 172 -22.22 -7.79 -18.78
C LEU A 172 -22.47 -7.72 -20.29
N LYS A 173 -21.62 -8.34 -21.13
CA LYS A 173 -21.83 -8.44 -22.58
C LYS A 173 -23.13 -9.16 -22.98
N LYS A 174 -23.77 -9.89 -22.08
CA LYS A 174 -25.08 -10.53 -22.33
C LYS A 174 -26.26 -9.62 -22.01
N ILE A 175 -25.99 -8.51 -21.30
CA ILE A 175 -27.01 -7.56 -20.85
C ILE A 175 -27.03 -6.34 -21.78
N PHE A 176 -25.86 -5.93 -22.26
CA PHE A 176 -25.63 -4.81 -23.19
C PHE A 176 -25.20 -5.31 -24.56
#